data_b24182cdbb76d2339c04e42e98e7c196
#
_entry.id   b24182cdbb76d2339c04e42e98e7c196
#
_cell.length_a   1.000
_cell.length_b   1.000
_cell.length_c   1.000
_cell.angle_alpha   90.00
_cell.angle_beta   90.00
_cell.angle_gamma   90.00
#
_symmetry.space_group_name_H-M   'P 1'
#
loop_
_entity.id
_entity.type
_entity.pdbx_description
1 polymer ?
#
loop_
_entity_poly.entity_id
_entity_poly.type
_entity_poly.pdbx_seq_one_letter_code
_entity_poly.pdbx_strand_id
1 'polypeptide(L)'
;MSENNHEELFKTTLMGGFDKDDVMTKVQNLKDQAYAAQKKLEAKIEEKEQEIEKLNRKIREREDKIEELEKNIHEKYQSYIDN
;
A
#
# COMPACT_ATOMS: atom_id res chain seq x y z
N MET A 1 3.91 -12.59 37.82
CA MET A 1 4.50 -13.88 38.01
C MET A 1 4.12 -14.90 36.93
N SER A 2 2.89 -14.96 36.53
CA SER A 2 2.37 -15.94 35.59
C SER A 2 2.91 -15.80 34.17
N GLU A 3 3.01 -14.59 33.64
CA GLU A 3 3.43 -14.37 32.22
C GLU A 3 4.88 -14.80 31.99
N ASN A 4 5.80 -14.44 32.88
CA ASN A 4 7.20 -14.82 32.75
C ASN A 4 7.39 -16.34 32.89
N ASN A 5 6.62 -16.99 33.77
CA ASN A 5 6.68 -18.45 33.94
C ASN A 5 6.16 -19.17 32.70
N HIS A 6 5.08 -18.68 32.10
CA HIS A 6 4.53 -19.27 30.88
C HIS A 6 5.51 -19.14 29.71
N GLU A 7 6.13 -17.99 29.58
CA GLU A 7 7.10 -17.74 28.53
C GLU A 7 8.33 -18.64 28.69
N GLU A 8 8.84 -18.77 29.89
CA GLU A 8 9.98 -19.65 30.16
C GLU A 8 9.65 -21.11 29.92
N LEU A 9 8.45 -21.55 30.35
CA LEU A 9 7.98 -22.91 30.08
C LEU A 9 7.85 -23.19 28.62
N PHE A 10 7.32 -22.24 27.87
CA PHE A 10 7.20 -22.36 26.42
C PHE A 10 8.56 -22.48 25.76
N LYS A 11 9.50 -21.64 26.13
CA LYS A 11 10.86 -21.67 25.61
C LYS A 11 11.56 -22.98 25.96
N THR A 12 11.43 -23.42 27.18
CA THR A 12 12.05 -24.68 27.66
C THR A 12 11.46 -25.88 26.93
N THR A 13 10.14 -25.91 26.75
CA THR A 13 9.46 -26.99 26.05
C THR A 13 9.88 -27.01 24.58
N LEU A 14 9.94 -25.86 23.95
CA LEU A 14 10.34 -25.73 22.55
C LEU A 14 11.78 -26.15 22.33
N MET A 15 12.67 -25.69 23.20
CA MET A 15 14.11 -26.01 23.11
C MET A 15 14.46 -27.42 23.58
N GLY A 16 13.63 -28.01 24.45
CA GLY A 16 13.85 -29.38 24.92
C GLY A 16 13.68 -30.43 23.86
N GLY A 17 12.92 -30.14 22.80
CA GLY A 17 12.70 -31.06 21.69
C GLY A 17 13.54 -30.77 20.44
N PHE A 18 14.24 -29.63 20.44
CA PHE A 18 15.02 -29.20 19.28
C PHE A 18 16.34 -28.61 19.71
N ASP A 19 17.32 -28.68 18.80
CA ASP A 19 18.57 -27.98 18.97
C ASP A 19 18.32 -26.46 19.02
N LYS A 20 18.96 -25.79 19.97
CA LYS A 20 18.82 -24.36 20.18
C LYS A 20 19.18 -23.57 18.90
N ASP A 21 20.24 -23.98 18.22
CA ASP A 21 20.68 -23.31 16.99
C ASP A 21 19.66 -23.45 15.87
N ASP A 22 19.00 -24.61 15.75
CA ASP A 22 17.94 -24.84 14.77
C ASP A 22 16.73 -23.95 15.05
N VAL A 23 16.33 -23.80 16.30
CA VAL A 23 15.23 -22.93 16.68
C VAL A 23 15.56 -21.47 16.37
N MET A 24 16.76 -21.03 16.69
CA MET A 24 17.18 -19.66 16.43
C MET A 24 17.27 -19.37 14.92
N THR A 25 17.75 -20.33 14.15
CA THR A 25 17.79 -20.22 12.70
C THR A 25 16.40 -20.07 12.10
N LYS A 26 15.44 -20.87 12.56
CA LYS A 26 14.05 -20.79 12.10
C LYS A 26 13.41 -19.45 12.45
N VAL A 27 13.64 -18.97 13.67
CA VAL A 27 13.14 -17.65 14.10
C VAL A 27 13.71 -16.55 13.23
N GLN A 28 15.01 -16.60 12.96
CA GLN A 28 15.66 -15.59 12.11
C GLN A 28 15.11 -15.64 10.69
N ASN A 29 14.92 -16.84 10.14
CA ASN A 29 14.33 -17.00 8.81
C ASN A 29 12.93 -16.42 8.71
N LEU A 30 12.10 -16.63 9.75
CA LEU A 30 10.75 -16.06 9.81
C LEU A 30 10.80 -14.53 9.85
N LYS A 31 11.71 -13.97 10.62
CA LYS A 31 11.90 -12.52 10.68
C LYS A 31 12.33 -11.96 9.32
N ASP A 32 13.25 -12.63 8.66
CA ASP A 32 13.73 -12.22 7.35
C ASP A 32 12.62 -12.26 6.30
N GLN A 33 11.80 -13.32 6.34
CA GLN A 33 10.64 -13.45 5.45
C GLN A 33 9.60 -12.36 5.70
N ALA A 34 9.32 -12.07 6.96
CA ALA A 34 8.38 -11.01 7.34
C ALA A 34 8.88 -9.64 6.87
N TYR A 35 10.15 -9.37 7.06
CA TYR A 35 10.78 -8.13 6.61
C TYR A 35 10.70 -7.99 5.09
N ALA A 36 11.04 -9.06 4.36
CA ALA A 36 10.98 -9.07 2.91
C ALA A 36 9.55 -8.85 2.40
N ALA A 37 8.57 -9.49 3.04
CA ALA A 37 7.15 -9.31 2.69
C ALA A 37 6.69 -7.88 2.93
N GLN A 38 7.09 -7.30 4.06
CA GLN A 38 6.76 -5.91 4.38
C GLN A 38 7.34 -4.94 3.34
N LYS A 39 8.60 -5.12 2.96
CA LYS A 39 9.26 -4.29 1.95
C LYS A 39 8.57 -4.40 0.59
N LYS A 40 8.15 -5.60 0.24
CA LYS A 40 7.43 -5.84 -1.01
C LYS A 40 6.08 -5.14 -1.03
N LEU A 41 5.36 -5.17 0.09
CA LEU A 41 4.08 -4.48 0.23
C LEU A 41 4.26 -2.96 0.18
N GLU A 42 5.27 -2.43 0.85
CA GLU A 42 5.57 -1.00 0.82
C GLU A 42 5.86 -0.52 -0.61
N ALA A 43 6.62 -1.31 -1.38
CA ALA A 43 6.91 -1.00 -2.77
C ALA A 43 5.64 -0.99 -3.63
N LYS A 44 4.72 -1.94 -3.39
CA LYS A 44 3.44 -1.97 -4.10
C LYS A 44 2.57 -0.77 -3.75
N ILE A 45 2.54 -0.38 -2.50
CA ILE A 45 1.77 0.79 -2.05
C ILE A 45 2.31 2.04 -2.74
N GLU A 46 3.61 2.23 -2.77
CA GLU A 46 4.23 3.37 -3.44
C GLU A 46 3.88 3.40 -4.93
N GLU A 47 3.97 2.25 -5.60
CA GLU A 47 3.59 2.13 -7.01
C GLU A 47 2.14 2.52 -7.24
N LYS A 48 1.23 2.04 -6.38
CA LYS A 48 -0.20 2.37 -6.49
C LYS A 48 -0.47 3.84 -6.22
N GLU A 49 0.23 4.44 -5.27
CA GLU A 49 0.11 5.86 -4.99
C GLU A 49 0.53 6.71 -6.20
N GLN A 50 1.58 6.30 -6.88
CA GLN A 50 2.02 6.97 -8.12
C GLN A 50 0.99 6.81 -9.23
N GLU A 51 0.39 5.64 -9.38
CA GLU A 51 -0.69 5.42 -10.35
C GLU A 51 -1.90 6.31 -10.06
N ILE A 52 -2.30 6.40 -8.80
CA ILE A 52 -3.42 7.26 -8.37
C ILE A 52 -3.12 8.71 -8.69
N GLU A 53 -1.94 9.19 -8.41
CA GLU A 53 -1.54 10.56 -8.71
C GLU A 53 -1.60 10.85 -10.21
N LYS A 54 -1.12 9.90 -11.01
CA LYS A 54 -1.16 10.00 -12.47
C LYS A 54 -2.59 10.05 -12.99
N LEU A 55 -3.46 9.19 -12.47
CA LEU A 55 -4.87 9.17 -12.84
C LEU A 55 -5.59 10.46 -12.43
N ASN A 56 -5.29 10.97 -11.26
CA ASN A 56 -5.86 12.23 -10.80
C ASN A 56 -5.47 13.41 -11.70
N ARG A 57 -4.25 13.42 -12.20
CA ARG A 57 -3.82 14.43 -13.17
C ARG A 57 -4.60 14.32 -14.48
N LYS A 58 -4.81 13.11 -14.97
CA LYS A 58 -5.60 12.88 -16.18
C LYS A 58 -7.05 13.32 -16.00
N ILE A 59 -7.62 13.07 -14.85
CA ILE A 59 -8.99 13.48 -14.53
C ILE A 59 -9.09 15.00 -14.57
N ARG A 60 -8.15 15.71 -13.95
CA ARG A 60 -8.15 17.17 -13.95
C ARG A 60 -8.01 17.74 -15.38
N GLU A 61 -7.13 17.15 -16.17
CA GLU A 61 -6.97 17.55 -17.57
C GLU A 61 -8.27 17.38 -18.37
N ARG A 62 -8.97 16.29 -18.16
CA ARG A 62 -10.24 16.02 -18.82
C ARG A 62 -11.35 16.93 -18.33
N GLU A 63 -11.38 17.23 -17.05
CA GLU A 63 -12.34 18.17 -16.49
C GLU A 63 -12.14 19.57 -17.06
N ASP A 64 -10.89 20.02 -17.18
CA ASP A 64 -10.56 21.30 -17.79
C ASP A 64 -11.00 21.34 -19.25
N LYS A 65 -10.79 20.25 -19.97
CA LYS A 65 -11.19 20.15 -21.36
C LYS A 65 -12.72 20.16 -21.52
N ILE A 66 -13.42 19.49 -20.64
CA ILE A 66 -14.90 19.48 -20.64
C ILE A 66 -15.41 20.89 -20.36
N GLU A 67 -14.84 21.57 -19.39
CA GLU A 67 -15.20 22.95 -19.06
C GLU A 67 -14.98 23.88 -20.27
N GLU A 68 -13.86 23.74 -20.96
CA GLU A 68 -13.55 24.50 -22.16
C GLU A 68 -14.57 24.23 -23.27
N LEU A 69 -14.92 22.95 -23.48
CA LEU A 69 -15.90 22.58 -24.50
C LEU A 69 -17.28 23.12 -24.16
N GLU A 70 -17.68 23.05 -22.91
CA GLU A 70 -18.98 23.60 -22.45
C GLU A 70 -19.02 25.11 -22.68
N LYS A 71 -17.95 25.80 -22.38
CA LYS A 71 -17.82 27.23 -22.63
C LYS A 71 -17.96 27.56 -24.12
N ASN A 72 -17.29 26.81 -24.98
CA ASN A 72 -17.35 26.98 -26.41
C ASN A 72 -18.76 26.75 -26.97
N ILE A 73 -19.45 25.73 -26.47
CA ILE A 73 -20.83 25.43 -26.85
C ILE A 73 -21.76 26.58 -26.43
N HIS A 74 -21.58 27.05 -25.21
CA HIS A 74 -22.36 28.16 -24.68
C HIS A 74 -22.17 29.43 -25.52
N GLU A 75 -20.94 29.76 -25.87
CA GLU A 75 -20.61 30.91 -26.68
C GLU A 75 -21.25 30.80 -28.08
N LYS A 76 -21.21 29.64 -28.70
CA LYS A 76 -21.86 29.40 -29.99
C LYS A 76 -23.37 29.55 -29.88
N TYR A 77 -23.94 29.00 -28.85
CA TYR A 77 -25.39 29.11 -28.62
C TYR A 77 -25.80 30.57 -28.42
N GLN A 78 -25.03 31.30 -27.65
CA GLN A 78 -25.26 32.72 -27.42
C GLN A 78 -25.17 33.53 -28.72
N SER A 79 -24.22 33.21 -29.56
CA SER A 79 -24.06 33.82 -30.86
C SER A 79 -25.29 33.62 -31.76
N TYR A 80 -25.89 32.44 -31.71
CA TYR A 80 -27.13 32.16 -32.44
C TYR A 80 -28.30 32.99 -31.93
N ILE A 81 -28.41 33.14 -30.61
CA ILE A 81 -29.50 33.94 -30.01
C ILE A 81 -29.34 35.41 -30.33
N ASP A 82 -28.12 35.94 -30.28
CA ASP A 82 -27.82 37.36 -30.48
C ASP A 82 -27.98 37.80 -31.94
N ASN A 83 -27.89 36.85 -32.84
CA ASN A 83 -28.14 37.11 -34.26
C ASN A 83 -29.60 36.92 -34.62
#